data_483c4ab0b0cb680139f8f88052ce132c
#
_entry.id   483c4ab0b0cb680139f8f88052ce132c
#
_cell.length_a   1.000
_cell.length_b   1.000
_cell.length_c   1.000
_cell.angle_alpha   90.00
_cell.angle_beta   90.00
_cell.angle_gamma   90.00
#
_symmetry.space_group_name_H-M   'P 1'
#
loop_
_entity.id
_entity.type
_entity.pdbx_description
1 polymer ?
#
loop_
_entity_poly.entity_id
_entity_poly.type
_entity_poly.pdbx_seq_one_letter_code
_entity_poly.pdbx_strand_id
1 'polypeptide(L)'
;AGKSIHDMDPNTSFVDLNRTGIALMEIVSKPEINSPFEAVEYIKKLRLIMRYLETCDGNMQEGSLRADVNVSVCEIYAYQKFIETGDYDLLGTRCEIKNMNSLKFIQQAINFEARRQIKLKEAGKKVAQETRLYDPSKNETRPLRSKEDAHDYRYFPCPDLLNIKVERGWVNKIRDDLPELPDQKHLRFINDFNITPYDSEVIIAE
;
A
#
# COMPACT_ATOMS: atom_id res chain seq x y z
N ALA A 1 7.83 16.06 -5.65
CA ALA A 1 7.76 15.81 -7.09
C ALA A 1 6.85 16.84 -7.77
N GLY A 2 7.28 17.36 -8.93
CA GLY A 2 6.44 18.22 -9.75
C GLY A 2 5.39 17.40 -10.52
N LYS A 3 4.29 18.02 -10.89
CA LYS A 3 3.25 17.45 -11.77
C LYS A 3 3.25 18.24 -13.08
N SER A 4 3.38 17.55 -14.21
CA SER A 4 3.21 18.16 -15.52
C SER A 4 1.71 18.18 -15.88
N ILE A 5 1.25 19.33 -16.36
CA ILE A 5 -0.12 19.56 -16.79
C ILE A 5 -0.06 19.90 -18.28
N HIS A 6 -0.70 19.06 -19.11
CA HIS A 6 -0.63 19.17 -20.58
C HIS A 6 -1.98 19.60 -21.21
N ASP A 7 -3.05 19.65 -20.40
CA ASP A 7 -4.41 19.82 -20.89
C ASP A 7 -4.81 21.29 -21.11
N MET A 8 -3.96 22.23 -20.66
CA MET A 8 -4.27 23.67 -20.71
C MET A 8 -3.87 24.33 -22.04
N ASP A 9 -2.81 23.84 -22.67
CA ASP A 9 -2.30 24.34 -23.96
C ASP A 9 -1.55 23.20 -24.67
N PRO A 10 -1.87 22.87 -25.92
CA PRO A 10 -1.23 21.78 -26.65
C PRO A 10 0.25 22.01 -26.97
N ASN A 11 0.70 23.27 -26.94
CA ASN A 11 2.10 23.64 -27.25
C ASN A 11 2.95 23.93 -26.03
N THR A 12 2.37 23.89 -24.83
CA THR A 12 3.04 24.29 -23.58
C THR A 12 2.81 23.27 -22.48
N SER A 13 3.86 22.89 -21.78
CA SER A 13 3.76 22.08 -20.56
C SER A 13 3.86 22.99 -19.33
N PHE A 14 2.81 23.00 -18.53
CA PHE A 14 2.83 23.65 -17.22
C PHE A 14 3.36 22.69 -16.16
N VAL A 15 4.11 23.21 -15.20
CA VAL A 15 4.67 22.42 -14.10
C VAL A 15 4.14 22.94 -12.77
N ASP A 16 3.39 22.07 -12.07
CA ASP A 16 2.95 22.33 -10.71
C ASP A 16 4.00 21.81 -9.73
N LEU A 17 4.56 22.71 -8.95
CA LEU A 17 5.60 22.43 -7.95
C LEU A 17 5.08 22.43 -6.50
N ASN A 18 3.76 22.49 -6.28
CA ASN A 18 3.17 22.55 -4.94
C ASN A 18 3.55 21.37 -4.03
N ARG A 19 3.93 20.24 -4.63
CA ARG A 19 4.38 19.05 -3.90
C ARG A 19 5.90 18.84 -3.93
N THR A 20 6.64 19.84 -4.37
CA THR A 20 8.11 19.75 -4.41
C THR A 20 8.67 19.79 -2.98
N GLY A 21 9.60 18.88 -2.68
CA GLY A 21 10.22 18.78 -1.36
C GLY A 21 9.40 18.02 -0.30
N ILE A 22 8.20 17.54 -0.62
CA ILE A 22 7.43 16.69 0.29
C ILE A 22 8.07 15.30 0.30
N ALA A 23 8.42 14.81 1.49
CA ALA A 23 8.96 13.47 1.67
C ALA A 23 7.91 12.40 1.36
N LEU A 24 8.35 11.30 0.78
CA LEU A 24 7.55 10.11 0.55
C LEU A 24 8.13 8.96 1.38
N MET A 25 7.26 8.29 2.14
CA MET A 25 7.60 7.05 2.81
C MET A 25 6.87 5.91 2.11
N GLU A 26 7.60 4.87 1.75
CA GLU A 26 7.05 3.64 1.19
C GLU A 26 7.11 2.54 2.25
N ILE A 27 5.96 1.92 2.52
CA ILE A 27 5.82 0.81 3.46
C ILE A 27 5.48 -0.44 2.65
N VAL A 28 6.38 -1.40 2.63
CA VAL A 28 6.21 -2.65 1.90
C VAL A 28 5.88 -3.77 2.88
N SER A 29 4.72 -4.43 2.70
CA SER A 29 4.35 -5.60 3.49
C SER A 29 5.05 -6.86 2.96
N LYS A 30 5.23 -7.85 3.83
CA LYS A 30 5.50 -9.22 3.39
C LYS A 30 4.25 -9.82 2.74
N PRO A 31 4.37 -10.91 1.95
CA PRO A 31 3.24 -11.58 1.30
C PRO A 31 2.45 -12.47 2.29
N GLU A 32 2.02 -11.89 3.40
CA GLU A 32 1.31 -12.55 4.50
C GLU A 32 -0.19 -12.20 4.50
N ILE A 33 -0.61 -11.25 3.66
CA ILE A 33 -2.02 -10.84 3.52
C ILE A 33 -2.72 -11.80 2.57
N ASN A 34 -3.74 -12.51 3.07
CA ASN A 34 -4.38 -13.62 2.35
C ASN A 34 -5.80 -13.34 1.88
N SER A 35 -6.35 -12.18 2.22
CA SER A 35 -7.70 -11.81 1.81
C SER A 35 -7.84 -10.32 1.51
N PRO A 36 -8.85 -9.95 0.69
CA PRO A 36 -9.17 -8.54 0.46
C PRO A 36 -9.58 -7.81 1.75
N PHE A 37 -10.19 -8.52 2.69
CA PHE A 37 -10.55 -7.97 4.00
C PHE A 37 -9.31 -7.61 4.81
N GLU A 38 -8.36 -8.53 4.96
CA GLU A 38 -7.10 -8.28 5.65
C GLU A 38 -6.33 -7.11 5.03
N ALA A 39 -6.30 -7.01 3.69
CA ALA A 39 -5.65 -5.89 3.00
C ALA A 39 -6.28 -4.54 3.37
N VAL A 40 -7.61 -4.47 3.44
CA VAL A 40 -8.34 -3.27 3.84
C VAL A 40 -8.06 -2.92 5.31
N GLU A 41 -8.12 -3.89 6.21
CA GLU A 41 -7.87 -3.67 7.64
C GLU A 41 -6.42 -3.25 7.90
N TYR A 42 -5.47 -3.82 7.17
CA TYR A 42 -4.07 -3.41 7.22
C TYR A 42 -3.90 -1.93 6.84
N ILE A 43 -4.52 -1.50 5.73
CA ILE A 43 -4.42 -0.10 5.28
C ILE A 43 -5.14 0.85 6.25
N LYS A 44 -6.30 0.45 6.78
CA LYS A 44 -6.99 1.22 7.83
C LYS A 44 -6.09 1.42 9.05
N LYS A 45 -5.43 0.36 9.49
CA LYS A 45 -4.53 0.41 10.63
C LYS A 45 -3.33 1.35 10.39
N LEU A 46 -2.69 1.22 9.22
CA LEU A 46 -1.60 2.12 8.84
C LEU A 46 -2.07 3.58 8.79
N ARG A 47 -3.22 3.82 8.15
CA ARG A 47 -3.81 5.17 8.08
C ARG A 47 -4.02 5.75 9.48
N LEU A 48 -4.58 4.96 10.39
CA LEU A 48 -4.83 5.39 11.76
C LEU A 48 -3.51 5.74 12.48
N ILE A 49 -2.49 4.89 12.38
CA ILE A 49 -1.17 5.14 12.96
C ILE A 49 -0.56 6.44 12.40
N MET A 50 -0.62 6.65 11.07
CA MET A 50 -0.07 7.86 10.44
C MET A 50 -0.77 9.14 10.93
N ARG A 51 -2.08 9.09 11.15
CA ARG A 51 -2.85 10.21 11.71
C ARG A 51 -2.44 10.49 13.16
N TYR A 52 -2.29 9.45 13.99
CA TYR A 52 -1.85 9.59 15.39
C TYR A 52 -0.42 10.15 15.51
N LEU A 53 0.43 9.82 14.56
CA LEU A 53 1.79 10.37 14.46
C LEU A 53 1.84 11.76 13.80
N GLU A 54 0.69 12.29 13.36
CA GLU A 54 0.58 13.57 12.65
C GLU A 54 1.51 13.68 11.41
N THR A 55 1.92 12.53 10.86
CA THR A 55 2.80 12.47 9.69
C THR A 55 2.05 12.52 8.37
N CYS A 56 0.76 12.15 8.38
CA CYS A 56 -0.10 12.09 7.21
C CYS A 56 -1.58 12.18 7.63
N ASP A 57 -2.39 12.93 6.87
CA ASP A 57 -3.84 12.99 7.06
C ASP A 57 -4.57 11.71 6.62
N GLY A 58 -3.88 10.87 5.84
CA GLY A 58 -4.40 9.63 5.33
C GLY A 58 -5.49 9.78 4.26
N ASN A 59 -5.58 10.95 3.60
CA ASN A 59 -6.57 11.18 2.57
C ASN A 59 -6.17 10.50 1.25
N MET A 60 -6.87 9.40 0.94
CA MET A 60 -6.62 8.63 -0.27
C MET A 60 -7.12 9.34 -1.54
N GLN A 61 -8.15 10.17 -1.44
CA GLN A 61 -8.71 10.88 -2.59
C GLN A 61 -7.77 12.00 -3.05
N GLU A 62 -7.13 12.67 -2.11
CA GLU A 62 -6.13 13.71 -2.38
C GLU A 62 -4.72 13.14 -2.64
N GLY A 63 -4.55 11.83 -2.43
CA GLY A 63 -3.30 11.12 -2.69
C GLY A 63 -2.24 11.30 -1.61
N SER A 64 -2.63 11.72 -0.40
CA SER A 64 -1.76 11.75 0.77
C SER A 64 -1.37 10.34 1.22
N LEU A 65 -2.28 9.38 1.08
CA LEU A 65 -2.04 7.96 1.24
C LEU A 65 -2.39 7.24 -0.06
N ARG A 66 -1.49 6.42 -0.56
CA ARG A 66 -1.70 5.58 -1.76
C ARG A 66 -1.37 4.15 -1.42
N ALA A 67 -2.07 3.23 -2.07
CA ALA A 67 -1.77 1.81 -1.95
C ALA A 67 -1.69 1.19 -3.35
N ASP A 68 -0.55 0.61 -3.68
CA ASP A 68 -0.39 -0.29 -4.81
C ASP A 68 -0.48 -1.71 -4.27
N VAL A 69 -1.27 -2.56 -4.92
CA VAL A 69 -1.53 -3.92 -4.43
C VAL A 69 -0.94 -4.94 -5.39
N ASN A 70 -0.09 -5.80 -4.85
CA ASN A 70 0.42 -6.95 -5.59
C ASN A 70 -0.43 -8.17 -5.26
N VAL A 71 -1.07 -8.75 -6.28
CA VAL A 71 -1.93 -9.94 -6.16
C VAL A 71 -1.31 -11.10 -6.90
N SER A 72 -1.22 -12.24 -6.24
CA SER A 72 -0.89 -13.53 -6.85
C SER A 72 -1.78 -14.62 -6.27
N VAL A 73 -1.98 -15.71 -7.01
CA VAL A 73 -2.71 -16.88 -6.56
C VAL A 73 -1.86 -18.14 -6.77
N CYS A 74 -1.84 -19.01 -5.77
CA CYS A 74 -1.21 -20.33 -5.85
C CYS A 74 -2.12 -21.38 -5.21
N GLU A 75 -1.77 -22.64 -5.39
CA GLU A 75 -2.43 -23.75 -4.72
C GLU A 75 -2.20 -23.68 -3.20
N ILE A 76 -3.19 -24.09 -2.40
CA ILE A 76 -3.09 -24.06 -0.93
C ILE A 76 -1.85 -24.83 -0.45
N TYR A 77 -1.56 -25.98 -1.05
CA TYR A 77 -0.38 -26.76 -0.72
C TYR A 77 0.93 -26.00 -0.95
N ALA A 78 1.03 -25.28 -2.06
CA ALA A 78 2.21 -24.47 -2.38
C ALA A 78 2.38 -23.33 -1.37
N TYR A 79 1.27 -22.69 -0.96
CA TYR A 79 1.30 -21.66 0.07
C TYR A 79 1.74 -22.20 1.44
N GLN A 80 1.22 -23.37 1.86
CA GLN A 80 1.64 -24.01 3.11
C GLN A 80 3.15 -24.29 3.11
N LYS A 81 3.66 -24.81 2.00
CA LYS A 81 5.08 -25.06 1.84
C LYS A 81 5.91 -23.78 1.84
N PHE A 82 5.41 -22.71 1.25
CA PHE A 82 6.04 -21.38 1.34
C PHE A 82 6.17 -20.91 2.80
N ILE A 83 5.13 -21.06 3.61
CA ILE A 83 5.17 -20.68 5.04
C ILE A 83 6.26 -21.48 5.80
N GLU A 84 6.46 -22.74 5.47
CA GLU A 84 7.47 -23.61 6.11
C GLU A 84 8.90 -23.30 5.64
N THR A 85 9.07 -22.98 4.37
CA THR A 85 10.41 -22.89 3.76
C THR A 85 10.89 -21.47 3.50
N GLY A 86 9.97 -20.50 3.40
CA GLY A 86 10.26 -19.15 2.96
C GLY A 86 10.59 -19.02 1.47
N ASP A 87 10.30 -20.07 0.67
CA ASP A 87 10.62 -20.11 -0.75
C ASP A 87 9.55 -19.36 -1.58
N TYR A 88 9.91 -18.20 -2.06
CA TYR A 88 9.03 -17.31 -2.85
C TYR A 88 8.66 -17.88 -4.24
N ASP A 89 9.40 -18.84 -4.77
CA ASP A 89 9.12 -19.48 -6.06
C ASP A 89 7.84 -20.34 -6.00
N LEU A 90 7.41 -20.70 -4.80
CA LEU A 90 6.16 -21.41 -4.55
C LEU A 90 4.92 -20.51 -4.69
N LEU A 91 5.08 -19.22 -4.63
CA LEU A 91 3.99 -18.25 -4.81
C LEU A 91 3.68 -18.09 -6.31
N GLY A 92 2.44 -17.71 -6.60
CA GLY A 92 2.02 -17.44 -7.97
C GLY A 92 2.64 -16.16 -8.54
N THR A 93 2.54 -16.01 -9.87
CA THR A 93 2.97 -14.78 -10.56
C THR A 93 2.16 -13.60 -10.10
N ARG A 94 2.82 -12.57 -9.60
CA ARG A 94 2.17 -11.37 -9.09
C ARG A 94 1.82 -10.39 -10.20
N CYS A 95 0.65 -9.77 -10.08
CA CYS A 95 0.26 -8.58 -10.83
C CYS A 95 0.12 -7.41 -9.87
N GLU A 96 0.69 -6.27 -10.23
CA GLU A 96 0.56 -5.03 -9.49
C GLU A 96 -0.68 -4.28 -9.97
N ILE A 97 -1.54 -3.87 -9.04
CA ILE A 97 -2.74 -3.09 -9.35
C ILE A 97 -2.57 -1.67 -8.85
N LYS A 98 -2.87 -0.72 -9.72
CA LYS A 98 -2.79 0.73 -9.44
C LYS A 98 -4.15 1.41 -9.62
N ASN A 99 -4.22 2.69 -9.25
CA ASN A 99 -5.39 3.55 -9.39
C ASN A 99 -6.55 3.20 -8.44
N MET A 100 -6.20 2.88 -7.19
CA MET A 100 -7.19 2.62 -6.15
C MET A 100 -7.13 3.74 -5.10
N ASN A 101 -8.09 4.65 -5.16
CA ASN A 101 -8.16 5.82 -4.28
C ASN A 101 -9.18 5.67 -3.12
N SER A 102 -9.62 4.46 -2.85
CA SER A 102 -10.48 4.13 -1.71
C SER A 102 -10.31 2.68 -1.27
N LEU A 103 -10.59 2.42 0.00
CA LEU A 103 -10.57 1.07 0.58
C LEU A 103 -11.52 0.12 -0.15
N LYS A 104 -12.70 0.61 -0.56
CA LYS A 104 -13.66 -0.15 -1.35
C LYS A 104 -13.07 -0.60 -2.69
N PHE A 105 -12.38 0.29 -3.38
CA PHE A 105 -11.76 -0.03 -4.67
C PHE A 105 -10.61 -1.02 -4.52
N ILE A 106 -9.84 -0.94 -3.43
CA ILE A 106 -8.81 -1.93 -3.11
C ILE A 106 -9.44 -3.32 -2.97
N GLN A 107 -10.48 -3.45 -2.15
CA GLN A 107 -11.17 -4.72 -1.95
C GLN A 107 -11.73 -5.29 -3.27
N GLN A 108 -12.36 -4.46 -4.07
CA GLN A 108 -12.94 -4.85 -5.35
C GLN A 108 -11.86 -5.27 -6.36
N ALA A 109 -10.78 -4.51 -6.45
CA ALA A 109 -9.65 -4.79 -7.34
C ALA A 109 -8.97 -6.12 -7.01
N ILE A 110 -8.72 -6.39 -5.73
CA ILE A 110 -8.14 -7.67 -5.29
C ILE A 110 -9.06 -8.83 -5.65
N ASN A 111 -10.36 -8.71 -5.36
CA ASN A 111 -11.33 -9.76 -5.69
C ASN A 111 -11.40 -10.04 -7.19
N PHE A 112 -11.41 -8.98 -8.01
CA PHE A 112 -11.44 -9.14 -9.45
C PHE A 112 -10.18 -9.82 -9.96
N GLU A 113 -9.02 -9.34 -9.54
CA GLU A 113 -7.74 -9.84 -10.01
C GLU A 113 -7.49 -11.29 -9.59
N ALA A 114 -7.80 -11.64 -8.35
CA ALA A 114 -7.69 -13.03 -7.87
C ALA A 114 -8.56 -13.97 -8.71
N ARG A 115 -9.82 -13.61 -8.98
CA ARG A 115 -10.72 -14.40 -9.84
C ARG A 115 -10.21 -14.50 -11.28
N ARG A 116 -9.64 -13.42 -11.82
CA ARG A 116 -9.04 -13.43 -13.17
C ARG A 116 -7.89 -14.42 -13.23
N GLN A 117 -6.98 -14.38 -12.26
CA GLN A 117 -5.82 -15.28 -12.21
C GLN A 117 -6.25 -16.74 -12.03
N ILE A 118 -7.22 -17.03 -11.17
CA ILE A 118 -7.80 -18.37 -10.99
C ILE A 118 -8.33 -18.90 -12.33
N LYS A 119 -9.17 -18.12 -13.02
CA LYS A 119 -9.71 -18.53 -14.34
C LYS A 119 -8.63 -18.81 -15.37
N LEU A 120 -7.55 -18.03 -15.40
CA LEU A 120 -6.42 -18.29 -16.30
C LEU A 120 -5.74 -19.62 -15.97
N LYS A 121 -5.48 -19.89 -14.69
CA LYS A 121 -4.83 -21.13 -14.24
C LYS A 121 -5.72 -22.35 -14.50
N GLU A 122 -7.01 -22.29 -14.24
CA GLU A 122 -7.99 -23.33 -14.54
C GLU A 122 -8.07 -23.63 -16.05
N ALA A 123 -7.89 -22.62 -16.90
CA ALA A 123 -7.81 -22.76 -18.35
C ALA A 123 -6.43 -23.22 -18.87
N GLY A 124 -5.50 -23.58 -17.98
CA GLY A 124 -4.13 -23.99 -18.34
C GLY A 124 -3.25 -22.85 -18.89
N LYS A 125 -3.67 -21.59 -18.71
CA LYS A 125 -2.93 -20.41 -19.16
C LYS A 125 -2.02 -19.87 -18.06
N LYS A 126 -0.90 -19.29 -18.48
CA LYS A 126 0.03 -18.62 -17.55
C LYS A 126 -0.47 -17.22 -17.22
N VAL A 127 -0.27 -16.80 -15.98
CA VAL A 127 -0.43 -15.42 -15.56
C VAL A 127 0.84 -14.65 -15.94
N ALA A 128 0.70 -13.58 -16.71
CA ALA A 128 1.83 -12.69 -17.01
C ALA A 128 2.09 -11.73 -15.83
N GLN A 129 3.35 -11.46 -15.56
CA GLN A 129 3.74 -10.45 -14.58
C GLN A 129 3.59 -9.06 -15.22
N GLU A 130 2.58 -8.31 -14.78
CA GLU A 130 2.25 -7.03 -15.38
C GLU A 130 1.73 -6.03 -14.34
N THR A 131 1.78 -4.75 -14.67
CA THR A 131 1.07 -3.69 -13.95
C THR A 131 -0.30 -3.50 -14.60
N ARG A 132 -1.33 -3.49 -13.77
CA ARG A 132 -2.73 -3.35 -14.18
C ARG A 132 -3.34 -2.11 -13.54
N LEU A 133 -4.26 -1.48 -14.26
CA LEU A 133 -5.03 -0.35 -13.77
C LEU A 133 -6.42 -0.82 -13.36
N TYR A 134 -6.87 -0.45 -12.17
CA TYR A 134 -8.25 -0.69 -11.77
C TYR A 134 -9.18 0.36 -12.38
N ASP A 135 -10.26 -0.09 -13.02
CA ASP A 135 -11.34 0.75 -13.57
C ASP A 135 -12.58 0.63 -12.67
N PRO A 136 -12.88 1.66 -11.85
CA PRO A 136 -14.02 1.61 -10.93
C PRO A 136 -15.37 1.55 -11.64
N SER A 137 -15.49 2.11 -12.87
CA SER A 137 -16.74 2.17 -13.59
C SER A 137 -17.18 0.80 -14.12
N LYS A 138 -16.21 -0.05 -14.45
CA LYS A 138 -16.43 -1.41 -14.94
C LYS A 138 -16.19 -2.47 -13.87
N ASN A 139 -15.63 -2.08 -12.73
CA ASN A 139 -15.18 -2.98 -11.67
C ASN A 139 -14.25 -4.09 -12.21
N GLU A 140 -13.26 -3.69 -13.01
CA GLU A 140 -12.30 -4.61 -13.64
C GLU A 140 -10.86 -4.07 -13.59
N THR A 141 -9.87 -4.95 -13.77
CA THR A 141 -8.49 -4.54 -13.99
C THR A 141 -8.14 -4.70 -15.46
N ARG A 142 -7.41 -3.74 -16.03
CA ARG A 142 -6.89 -3.78 -17.39
C ARG A 142 -5.37 -3.63 -17.41
N PRO A 143 -4.67 -4.27 -18.37
CA PRO A 143 -3.23 -4.09 -18.49
C PRO A 143 -2.87 -2.62 -18.70
N LEU A 144 -1.86 -2.15 -17.97
CA LEU A 144 -1.29 -0.80 -18.16
C LEU A 144 0.00 -0.90 -18.96
N ARG A 145 0.90 -1.81 -18.57
CA ARG A 145 2.17 -2.11 -19.23
C ARG A 145 2.65 -3.49 -18.84
N SER A 146 3.46 -4.14 -19.68
CA SER A 146 4.20 -5.33 -19.28
C SER A 146 5.38 -4.93 -18.40
N LYS A 147 5.77 -5.80 -17.45
CA LYS A 147 6.98 -5.59 -16.62
C LYS A 147 8.26 -6.07 -17.31
N GLU A 148 8.21 -6.46 -18.56
CA GLU A 148 9.42 -6.77 -19.34
C GLU A 148 10.37 -5.56 -19.47
N ASP A 149 9.81 -4.34 -19.40
CA ASP A 149 10.53 -3.09 -19.27
C ASP A 149 10.74 -2.68 -17.79
N ALA A 150 11.02 -3.62 -16.89
CA ALA A 150 11.35 -3.28 -15.52
C ALA A 150 12.50 -2.29 -15.52
N HIS A 151 12.18 -1.03 -15.20
CA HIS A 151 13.20 -0.01 -15.07
C HIS A 151 14.22 -0.49 -14.05
N ASP A 152 15.46 -0.58 -14.46
CA ASP A 152 16.59 -0.78 -13.57
C ASP A 152 16.64 0.44 -12.63
N TYR A 153 16.00 0.29 -11.45
CA TYR A 153 16.12 1.27 -10.39
C TYR A 153 17.56 1.24 -9.88
N ARG A 154 18.39 2.04 -10.51
CA ARG A 154 19.77 2.21 -10.09
C ARG A 154 19.77 3.02 -8.80
N TYR A 155 19.78 2.34 -7.67
CA TYR A 155 19.99 2.96 -6.37
C TYR A 155 21.43 3.44 -6.26
N PHE A 156 21.66 4.65 -6.70
CA PHE A 156 22.93 5.33 -6.50
C PHE A 156 22.69 6.65 -5.75
N PRO A 157 23.69 7.13 -4.97
CA PRO A 157 23.56 8.40 -4.25
C PRO A 157 23.24 9.54 -5.21
N CYS A 158 22.22 10.34 -4.90
CA CYS A 158 21.95 11.54 -5.65
C CYS A 158 23.00 12.60 -5.30
N PRO A 159 23.70 13.21 -6.28
CA PRO A 159 24.74 14.20 -6.01
C PRO A 159 24.20 15.48 -5.35
N ASP A 160 22.89 15.74 -5.51
CA ASP A 160 22.24 16.93 -4.93
C ASP A 160 21.77 16.70 -3.48
N LEU A 161 21.89 15.48 -2.95
CA LEU A 161 21.47 15.12 -1.60
C LEU A 161 22.67 14.73 -0.74
N LEU A 162 22.79 15.36 0.41
CA LEU A 162 23.80 15.01 1.40
C LEU A 162 23.41 13.71 2.13
N ASN A 163 24.42 12.98 2.58
CA ASN A 163 24.21 11.80 3.43
C ASN A 163 23.58 12.22 4.75
N ILE A 164 22.49 11.55 5.12
CA ILE A 164 21.84 11.73 6.42
C ILE A 164 22.45 10.71 7.38
N LYS A 165 23.07 11.21 8.45
CA LYS A 165 23.58 10.38 9.55
C LYS A 165 22.55 10.33 10.66
N VAL A 166 21.94 9.14 10.85
CA VAL A 166 20.94 8.91 11.89
C VAL A 166 21.67 8.37 13.13
N GLU A 167 21.69 9.15 14.21
CA GLU A 167 22.32 8.77 15.46
C GLU A 167 21.32 8.06 16.40
N ARG A 168 21.81 7.11 17.18
CA ARG A 168 21.00 6.36 18.16
C ARG A 168 20.28 7.27 19.17
N GLY A 169 20.95 8.34 19.61
CA GLY A 169 20.36 9.31 20.53
C GLY A 169 19.13 10.01 19.94
N TRP A 170 19.19 10.36 18.66
CA TRP A 170 18.04 10.95 17.96
C TRP A 170 16.87 9.96 17.85
N VAL A 171 17.16 8.71 17.46
CA VAL A 171 16.13 7.66 17.38
C VAL A 171 15.47 7.41 18.75
N ASN A 172 16.25 7.35 19.83
CA ASN A 172 15.72 7.16 21.17
C ASN A 172 14.83 8.33 21.60
N LYS A 173 15.26 9.57 21.34
CA LYS A 173 14.44 10.75 21.62
C LYS A 173 13.10 10.69 20.92
N ILE A 174 13.08 10.38 19.62
CA ILE A 174 11.81 10.26 18.84
C ILE A 174 10.94 9.15 19.45
N ARG A 175 11.54 8.04 19.87
CA ARG A 175 10.80 6.93 20.52
C ARG A 175 10.15 7.37 21.84
N ASP A 176 10.87 8.14 22.64
CA ASP A 176 10.39 8.63 23.94
C ASP A 176 9.29 9.69 23.76
N ASP A 177 9.33 10.45 22.66
CA ASP A 177 8.36 11.50 22.30
C ASP A 177 7.14 10.92 21.53
N LEU A 178 7.09 9.61 21.23
CA LEU A 178 5.95 9.02 20.52
C LEU A 178 4.65 9.16 21.33
N PRO A 179 3.55 9.58 20.70
CA PRO A 179 2.24 9.59 21.35
C PRO A 179 1.77 8.16 21.65
N GLU A 180 0.79 8.04 22.53
CA GLU A 180 0.10 6.77 22.75
C GLU A 180 -0.52 6.29 21.44
N LEU A 181 -0.10 5.11 20.96
CA LEU A 181 -0.58 4.55 19.70
C LEU A 181 -1.99 3.96 19.82
N PRO A 182 -2.73 3.82 18.70
CA PRO A 182 -4.13 3.37 18.71
C PRO A 182 -4.38 2.10 19.51
N ASP A 183 -3.51 1.09 19.40
CA ASP A 183 -3.69 -0.19 20.11
C ASP A 183 -3.53 -0.05 21.62
N GLN A 184 -2.56 0.74 22.05
CA GLN A 184 -2.36 1.02 23.46
C GLN A 184 -3.55 1.79 24.04
N LYS A 185 -4.01 2.79 23.32
CA LYS A 185 -5.18 3.60 23.69
C LYS A 185 -6.45 2.75 23.73
N HIS A 186 -6.64 1.85 22.78
CA HIS A 186 -7.75 0.89 22.76
C HIS A 186 -7.76 0.02 24.03
N LEU A 187 -6.65 -0.60 24.34
CA LEU A 187 -6.52 -1.43 25.54
C LEU A 187 -6.72 -0.62 26.84
N ARG A 188 -6.19 0.59 26.90
CA ARG A 188 -6.38 1.47 28.06
C ARG A 188 -7.84 1.84 28.24
N PHE A 189 -8.55 2.18 27.17
CA PHE A 189 -9.97 2.51 27.25
C PHE A 189 -10.83 1.36 27.76
N ILE A 190 -10.54 0.14 27.33
CA ILE A 190 -11.24 -1.04 27.82
C ILE A 190 -10.93 -1.28 29.31
N ASN A 191 -9.65 -1.23 29.70
CA ASN A 191 -9.21 -1.60 31.03
C ASN A 191 -9.52 -0.53 32.08
N ASP A 192 -9.27 0.75 31.78
CA ASP A 192 -9.36 1.83 32.77
C ASP A 192 -10.80 2.42 32.83
N PHE A 193 -11.51 2.45 31.69
CA PHE A 193 -12.84 3.04 31.64
C PHE A 193 -13.96 2.02 31.49
N ASN A 194 -13.63 0.71 31.39
CA ASN A 194 -14.57 -0.39 31.25
C ASN A 194 -15.60 -0.21 30.11
N ILE A 195 -15.16 0.42 29.01
CA ILE A 195 -15.96 0.56 27.80
C ILE A 195 -15.85 -0.69 26.93
N THR A 196 -16.83 -0.89 26.05
CA THR A 196 -16.80 -2.06 25.17
C THR A 196 -15.68 -1.97 24.13
N PRO A 197 -15.14 -3.08 23.62
CA PRO A 197 -14.17 -3.04 22.50
C PRO A 197 -14.69 -2.25 21.31
N TYR A 198 -15.95 -2.41 20.95
CA TYR A 198 -16.59 -1.68 19.86
C TYR A 198 -16.58 -0.16 20.08
N ASP A 199 -17.04 0.30 21.27
CA ASP A 199 -17.06 1.74 21.59
C ASP A 199 -15.64 2.32 21.59
N SER A 200 -14.67 1.55 22.10
CA SER A 200 -13.28 1.94 22.07
C SER A 200 -12.75 2.11 20.63
N GLU A 201 -13.07 1.18 19.72
CA GLU A 201 -12.69 1.28 18.32
C GLU A 201 -13.29 2.52 17.65
N VAL A 202 -14.54 2.84 17.95
CA VAL A 202 -15.20 4.04 17.42
C VAL A 202 -14.49 5.31 17.90
N ILE A 203 -14.20 5.41 19.21
CA ILE A 203 -13.56 6.58 19.80
C ILE A 203 -12.14 6.80 19.26
N ILE A 204 -11.36 5.75 19.08
CA ILE A 204 -9.98 5.90 18.57
C ILE A 204 -9.91 6.19 17.08
N ALA A 205 -10.98 5.93 16.32
CA ALA A 205 -11.02 6.17 14.88
C ALA A 205 -11.25 7.64 14.50
N GLU A 206 -11.79 8.45 15.42
CA GLU A 206 -12.01 9.89 15.28
C GLU A 206 -10.74 10.69 15.55
#